data_97325e1f23bcd93dd36962abfb72e50f
#
_entry.id   97325e1f23bcd93dd36962abfb72e50f
#
_cell.length_a   1.000
_cell.length_b   1.000
_cell.length_c   1.000
_cell.angle_alpha   90.00
_cell.angle_beta   90.00
_cell.angle_gamma   90.00
#
_symmetry.space_group_name_H-M   'P 1'
#
loop_
_entity.id
_entity.type
_entity.pdbx_description
1 polymer ?
#
loop_
_entity_poly.entity_id
_entity_poly.type
_entity_poly.pdbx_seq_one_letter_code
_entity_poly.pdbx_strand_id
1 'polypeptide(L)'
;HAGLSTPDLHDAAVLFGTGTGGAIETEQYLRELQDGMLPSPKLLVTHQPASVTDLVARILCAYGPRTTVMTACSSSAIAIAQALDWIRLGRCDVALTGGAEALCKLTVAGFGALRATSPEPCQPFDKNRKGLNLGEGAAVLVLESRRHAERRGAKVLARLLGAGMSCDAHHMTAPQPEGIGARQAMEAALCDAKVGREAIGYINAHGTGTPHNDAAESRAVRDLLGNRAPHVPMSSIKSMCGHTLGA
;
A
#
# COMPACT_ATOMS: atom_id res chain seq x y z
N HIS A 1 -19.24 6.27 5.24
CA HIS A 1 -18.93 7.63 4.76
C HIS A 1 -19.14 7.78 3.25
N ALA A 2 -18.96 6.73 2.45
CA ALA A 2 -19.17 6.79 0.99
C ALA A 2 -20.66 6.80 0.60
N GLY A 3 -21.58 6.51 1.51
CA GLY A 3 -23.03 6.50 1.24
C GLY A 3 -23.48 5.39 0.30
N LEU A 4 -22.74 4.25 0.26
CA LEU A 4 -23.14 3.07 -0.50
C LEU A 4 -24.33 2.39 0.16
N SER A 5 -25.26 1.91 -0.67
CA SER A 5 -26.38 1.09 -0.23
C SER A 5 -25.97 -0.38 -0.08
N THR A 6 -26.79 -1.19 0.59
CA THR A 6 -26.54 -2.64 0.68
C THR A 6 -26.44 -3.33 -0.70
N PRO A 7 -27.29 -3.03 -1.69
CA PRO A 7 -27.12 -3.55 -3.04
C PRO A 7 -25.79 -3.15 -3.69
N ASP A 8 -25.30 -1.90 -3.48
CA ASP A 8 -24.01 -1.47 -4.03
C ASP A 8 -22.85 -2.27 -3.43
N LEU A 9 -22.94 -2.62 -2.14
CA LEU A 9 -21.93 -3.42 -1.45
C LEU A 9 -21.97 -4.89 -1.84
N HIS A 10 -23.16 -5.44 -2.14
CA HIS A 10 -23.32 -6.85 -2.46
C HIS A 10 -22.42 -7.31 -3.61
N ASP A 11 -22.37 -6.54 -4.69
CA ASP A 11 -21.58 -6.87 -5.88
C ASP A 11 -20.20 -6.17 -5.91
N ALA A 12 -19.85 -5.47 -4.82
CA ALA A 12 -18.58 -4.78 -4.74
C ALA A 12 -17.39 -5.75 -4.74
N ALA A 13 -16.37 -5.43 -5.51
CA ALA A 13 -15.08 -6.10 -5.43
C ALA A 13 -14.34 -5.72 -4.15
N VAL A 14 -13.53 -6.64 -3.60
CA VAL A 14 -12.71 -6.38 -2.40
C VAL A 14 -11.26 -6.74 -2.68
N LEU A 15 -10.38 -5.73 -2.66
CA LEU A 15 -8.96 -5.88 -2.96
C LEU A 15 -8.12 -5.23 -1.86
N PHE A 16 -7.38 -6.02 -1.09
CA PHE A 16 -6.55 -5.49 -0.02
C PHE A 16 -5.10 -5.90 -0.14
N GLY A 17 -4.22 -4.96 0.19
CA GLY A 17 -2.79 -5.19 0.39
C GLY A 17 -2.47 -5.53 1.84
N THR A 18 -1.53 -6.43 2.05
CA THR A 18 -0.91 -6.71 3.35
C THR A 18 0.49 -7.26 3.16
N GLY A 19 1.39 -7.02 4.09
CA GLY A 19 2.74 -7.57 4.09
C GLY A 19 2.84 -8.86 4.90
N THR A 20 2.04 -9.00 5.95
CA THR A 20 2.17 -10.11 6.91
C THR A 20 0.88 -10.90 7.16
N GLY A 21 -0.26 -10.39 6.69
CA GLY A 21 -1.55 -11.03 6.95
C GLY A 21 -1.80 -11.24 8.45
N GLY A 22 -2.20 -12.45 8.84
CA GLY A 22 -2.45 -12.84 10.23
C GLY A 22 -1.22 -13.38 10.97
N ALA A 23 -0.05 -12.77 10.81
CA ALA A 23 1.19 -13.24 11.47
C ALA A 23 1.11 -13.17 13.00
N ILE A 24 0.39 -12.20 13.56
CA ILE A 24 0.22 -12.05 15.02
C ILE A 24 -0.43 -13.30 15.63
N GLU A 25 -1.50 -13.77 15.03
CA GLU A 25 -2.21 -14.96 15.48
C GLU A 25 -1.33 -16.21 15.40
N THR A 26 -0.50 -16.30 14.37
CA THR A 26 0.48 -17.37 14.25
C THR A 26 1.56 -17.29 15.31
N GLU A 27 2.06 -16.10 15.61
CA GLU A 27 3.02 -15.89 16.70
C GLU A 27 2.42 -16.27 18.06
N GLN A 28 1.13 -15.95 18.27
CA GLN A 28 0.41 -16.37 19.48
C GLN A 28 0.30 -17.90 19.55
N TYR A 29 -0.12 -18.54 18.44
CA TYR A 29 -0.23 -19.99 18.36
C TYR A 29 1.09 -20.69 18.71
N LEU A 30 2.19 -20.23 18.12
CA LEU A 30 3.53 -20.81 18.37
C LEU A 30 3.99 -20.58 19.81
N ARG A 31 3.68 -19.43 20.39
CA ARG A 31 4.01 -19.14 21.80
C ARG A 31 3.26 -20.06 22.75
N GLU A 32 1.95 -20.23 22.56
CA GLU A 32 1.13 -21.12 23.38
C GLU A 32 1.65 -22.56 23.30
N LEU A 33 2.07 -23.03 22.11
CA LEU A 33 2.71 -24.35 21.95
C LEU A 33 4.04 -24.47 22.74
N GLN A 34 4.89 -23.43 22.65
CA GLN A 34 6.17 -23.41 23.38
C GLN A 34 5.97 -23.42 24.89
N ASP A 35 4.89 -22.81 25.38
CA ASP A 35 4.50 -22.79 26.80
C ASP A 35 3.82 -24.10 27.27
N GLY A 36 3.76 -25.11 26.38
CA GLY A 36 3.15 -26.42 26.67
C GLY A 36 1.62 -26.42 26.67
N MET A 37 1.00 -25.36 26.16
CA MET A 37 -0.46 -25.27 26.01
C MET A 37 -0.93 -25.92 24.71
N LEU A 38 -2.23 -26.21 24.60
CA LEU A 38 -2.87 -26.62 23.37
C LEU A 38 -3.59 -25.41 22.75
N PRO A 39 -2.95 -24.71 21.80
CA PRO A 39 -3.53 -23.51 21.22
C PRO A 39 -4.75 -23.82 20.35
N SER A 40 -5.64 -22.83 20.21
CA SER A 40 -6.79 -22.96 19.35
C SER A 40 -6.38 -22.99 17.86
N PRO A 41 -6.81 -24.00 17.08
CA PRO A 41 -6.56 -24.03 15.62
C PRO A 41 -7.12 -22.82 14.88
N LYS A 42 -8.07 -22.10 15.47
CA LYS A 42 -8.64 -20.87 14.89
C LYS A 42 -7.58 -19.80 14.63
N LEU A 43 -6.52 -19.76 15.44
CA LEU A 43 -5.39 -18.84 15.24
C LEU A 43 -4.65 -19.09 13.93
N LEU A 44 -4.65 -20.32 13.42
CA LEU A 44 -4.03 -20.65 12.13
C LEU A 44 -4.94 -20.34 10.93
N VAL A 45 -6.24 -20.28 11.12
CA VAL A 45 -7.19 -19.96 10.04
C VAL A 45 -6.97 -18.52 9.55
N THR A 46 -6.63 -17.61 10.43
CA THR A 46 -6.37 -16.20 10.12
C THR A 46 -4.95 -15.93 9.62
N HIS A 47 -4.06 -16.93 9.66
CA HIS A 47 -2.67 -16.80 9.21
C HIS A 47 -2.56 -16.39 7.73
N GLN A 48 -3.46 -16.89 6.88
CA GLN A 48 -3.39 -16.61 5.46
C GLN A 48 -3.61 -15.12 5.17
N PRO A 49 -2.82 -14.52 4.29
CA PRO A 49 -2.98 -13.11 3.89
C PRO A 49 -4.39 -12.79 3.39
N ALA A 50 -5.05 -13.74 2.74
CA ALA A 50 -6.41 -13.62 2.27
C ALA A 50 -7.44 -13.36 3.40
N SER A 51 -7.11 -13.69 4.65
CA SER A 51 -8.00 -13.47 5.79
C SER A 51 -8.40 -12.01 5.98
N VAL A 52 -7.51 -11.07 5.66
CA VAL A 52 -7.78 -9.62 5.72
C VAL A 52 -8.92 -9.26 4.74
N THR A 53 -8.77 -9.66 3.49
CA THR A 53 -9.76 -9.40 2.42
C THR A 53 -11.09 -10.12 2.71
N ASP A 54 -11.02 -11.38 3.13
CA ASP A 54 -12.19 -12.18 3.46
C ASP A 54 -12.97 -11.62 4.66
N LEU A 55 -12.27 -11.09 5.66
CA LEU A 55 -12.91 -10.45 6.81
C LEU A 55 -13.69 -9.21 6.39
N VAL A 56 -13.07 -8.32 5.61
CA VAL A 56 -13.72 -7.11 5.09
C VAL A 56 -14.94 -7.48 4.24
N ALA A 57 -14.79 -8.42 3.31
CA ALA A 57 -15.88 -8.87 2.45
C ALA A 57 -17.06 -9.42 3.28
N ARG A 58 -16.78 -10.25 4.28
CA ARG A 58 -17.79 -10.84 5.17
C ARG A 58 -18.52 -9.79 6.01
N ILE A 59 -17.78 -8.85 6.61
CA ILE A 59 -18.38 -7.79 7.46
C ILE A 59 -19.30 -6.89 6.64
N LEU A 60 -18.93 -6.61 5.39
CA LEU A 60 -19.69 -5.72 4.51
C LEU A 60 -20.68 -6.47 3.61
N CYS A 61 -20.79 -7.78 3.76
CA CYS A 61 -21.64 -8.63 2.90
C CYS A 61 -21.34 -8.39 1.40
N ALA A 62 -20.05 -8.25 1.04
CA ALA A 62 -19.59 -8.08 -0.32
C ALA A 62 -19.27 -9.46 -0.93
N TYR A 63 -20.00 -9.82 -1.98
CA TYR A 63 -19.90 -11.12 -2.65
C TYR A 63 -19.25 -11.03 -4.04
N GLY A 64 -18.85 -9.84 -4.46
CA GLY A 64 -18.12 -9.62 -5.71
C GLY A 64 -16.74 -10.28 -5.71
N PRO A 65 -15.99 -10.12 -6.80
CA PRO A 65 -14.66 -10.70 -6.92
C PRO A 65 -13.72 -10.11 -5.87
N ARG A 66 -12.81 -10.95 -5.35
CA ARG A 66 -11.88 -10.52 -4.30
C ARG A 66 -10.48 -11.09 -4.48
N THR A 67 -9.50 -10.32 -4.03
CA THR A 67 -8.09 -10.73 -4.06
C THR A 67 -7.29 -10.03 -2.96
N THR A 68 -6.24 -10.68 -2.53
CA THR A 68 -5.25 -10.10 -1.63
C THR A 68 -3.93 -9.95 -2.36
N VAL A 69 -3.29 -8.81 -2.20
CA VAL A 69 -2.01 -8.49 -2.81
C VAL A 69 -0.92 -8.50 -1.75
N MET A 70 0.17 -9.22 -2.02
CA MET A 70 1.36 -9.26 -1.18
C MET A 70 2.59 -8.92 -2.02
N THR A 71 2.98 -7.66 -1.99
CA THR A 71 4.16 -7.13 -2.69
C THR A 71 4.97 -6.23 -1.77
N ALA A 72 5.11 -6.66 -0.51
CA ALA A 72 5.76 -5.90 0.55
C ALA A 72 5.15 -4.49 0.70
N CYS A 73 5.98 -3.43 0.70
CA CYS A 73 5.54 -2.05 0.94
C CYS A 73 4.65 -1.45 -0.15
N SER A 74 4.51 -2.11 -1.30
CA SER A 74 3.66 -1.66 -2.41
C SER A 74 2.29 -2.35 -2.46
N SER A 75 1.97 -3.22 -1.50
CA SER A 75 0.79 -4.09 -1.55
C SER A 75 -0.52 -3.32 -1.71
N SER A 76 -0.77 -2.30 -0.90
CA SER A 76 -1.99 -1.49 -1.00
C SER A 76 -2.05 -0.67 -2.29
N ALA A 77 -0.92 -0.11 -2.72
CA ALA A 77 -0.86 0.64 -3.97
C ALA A 77 -1.19 -0.24 -5.18
N ILE A 78 -0.67 -1.48 -5.21
CA ILE A 78 -0.98 -2.45 -6.27
C ILE A 78 -2.43 -2.94 -6.16
N ALA A 79 -2.97 -3.13 -4.96
CA ALA A 79 -4.39 -3.46 -4.78
C ALA A 79 -5.31 -2.35 -5.35
N ILE A 80 -4.96 -1.08 -5.12
CA ILE A 80 -5.67 0.08 -5.68
C ILE A 80 -5.55 0.10 -7.22
N ALA A 81 -4.35 -0.14 -7.76
CA ALA A 81 -4.14 -0.22 -9.21
C ALA A 81 -4.98 -1.34 -9.85
N GLN A 82 -5.00 -2.51 -9.24
CA GLN A 82 -5.80 -3.64 -9.73
C GLN A 82 -7.31 -3.37 -9.63
N ALA A 83 -7.76 -2.65 -8.59
CA ALA A 83 -9.15 -2.23 -8.49
C ALA A 83 -9.55 -1.25 -9.61
N LEU A 84 -8.65 -0.32 -9.97
CA LEU A 84 -8.84 0.56 -11.13
C LEU A 84 -9.02 -0.25 -12.42
N ASP A 85 -8.15 -1.24 -12.64
CA ASP A 85 -8.23 -2.10 -13.83
C ASP A 85 -9.52 -2.92 -13.86
N TRP A 86 -9.96 -3.47 -12.73
CA TRP A 86 -11.22 -4.22 -12.68
C TRP A 86 -12.43 -3.35 -13.00
N ILE A 87 -12.46 -2.10 -12.52
CA ILE A 87 -13.51 -1.13 -12.87
C ILE A 87 -13.45 -0.77 -14.35
N ARG A 88 -12.26 -0.51 -14.90
CA ARG A 88 -12.07 -0.18 -16.33
C ARG A 88 -12.49 -1.32 -17.25
N LEU A 89 -12.23 -2.55 -16.84
CA LEU A 89 -12.62 -3.78 -17.56
C LEU A 89 -14.10 -4.16 -17.35
N GLY A 90 -14.84 -3.39 -16.56
CA GLY A 90 -16.26 -3.67 -16.28
C GLY A 90 -16.50 -4.91 -15.42
N ARG A 91 -15.51 -5.40 -14.67
CA ARG A 91 -15.64 -6.53 -13.75
C ARG A 91 -16.44 -6.17 -12.51
N CYS A 92 -16.44 -4.91 -12.11
CA CYS A 92 -17.24 -4.35 -11.04
C CYS A 92 -17.48 -2.87 -11.27
N ASP A 93 -18.55 -2.32 -10.71
CA ASP A 93 -18.80 -0.86 -10.68
C ASP A 93 -18.29 -0.24 -9.37
N VAL A 94 -18.13 -1.03 -8.32
CA VAL A 94 -17.66 -0.62 -6.99
C VAL A 94 -16.53 -1.54 -6.54
N ALA A 95 -15.46 -0.98 -6.03
CA ALA A 95 -14.37 -1.71 -5.41
C ALA A 95 -13.98 -1.10 -4.05
N LEU A 96 -13.92 -1.96 -3.04
CA LEU A 96 -13.36 -1.64 -1.73
C LEU A 96 -11.89 -2.06 -1.76
N THR A 97 -10.99 -1.11 -1.65
CA THR A 97 -9.55 -1.37 -1.79
C THR A 97 -8.73 -0.58 -0.78
N GLY A 98 -7.50 -1.00 -0.57
CA GLY A 98 -6.59 -0.38 0.38
C GLY A 98 -5.64 -1.40 0.97
N GLY A 99 -5.34 -1.28 2.26
CA GLY A 99 -4.47 -2.21 2.95
C GLY A 99 -4.71 -2.24 4.45
N ALA A 100 -4.21 -3.28 5.08
CA ALA A 100 -4.20 -3.42 6.53
C ALA A 100 -2.94 -4.17 6.96
N GLU A 101 -2.31 -3.65 8.00
CA GLU A 101 -1.10 -4.23 8.56
C GLU A 101 -1.10 -4.07 10.08
N ALA A 102 -0.63 -5.10 10.77
CA ALA A 102 -0.44 -5.07 12.20
C ALA A 102 1.03 -5.34 12.57
N LEU A 103 1.52 -4.69 13.59
CA LEU A 103 2.88 -4.90 14.09
C LEU A 103 3.04 -6.30 14.69
N CYS A 104 3.93 -7.09 14.11
CA CYS A 104 4.27 -8.41 14.61
C CYS A 104 5.78 -8.53 14.91
N LYS A 105 6.15 -9.50 15.72
CA LYS A 105 7.57 -9.74 16.10
C LYS A 105 8.43 -10.04 14.86
N LEU A 106 7.86 -10.76 13.89
CA LEU A 106 8.55 -11.10 12.65
C LEU A 106 9.04 -9.84 11.92
N THR A 107 8.19 -8.83 11.77
CA THR A 107 8.55 -7.59 11.10
C THR A 107 9.54 -6.77 11.90
N VAL A 108 9.34 -6.64 13.21
CA VAL A 108 10.26 -5.91 14.09
C VAL A 108 11.65 -6.55 14.07
N ALA A 109 11.74 -7.87 14.22
CA ALA A 109 13.01 -8.60 14.19
C ALA A 109 13.67 -8.55 12.82
N GLY A 110 12.90 -8.72 11.74
CA GLY A 110 13.39 -8.68 10.37
C GLY A 110 13.99 -7.34 9.99
N PHE A 111 13.27 -6.23 10.21
CA PHE A 111 13.79 -4.89 9.93
C PHE A 111 14.92 -4.49 10.87
N GLY A 112 14.92 -4.97 12.13
CA GLY A 112 16.03 -4.84 13.05
C GLY A 112 17.29 -5.53 12.54
N ALA A 113 17.18 -6.77 12.05
CA ALA A 113 18.28 -7.54 11.46
C ALA A 113 18.86 -6.87 10.22
N LEU A 114 18.01 -6.23 9.41
CA LEU A 114 18.42 -5.43 8.25
C LEU A 114 19.04 -4.08 8.63
N ARG A 115 19.04 -3.72 9.91
CA ARG A 115 19.50 -2.41 10.41
C ARG A 115 18.82 -1.23 9.68
N ALA A 116 17.56 -1.41 9.30
CA ALA A 116 16.79 -0.40 8.57
C ALA A 116 15.98 0.51 9.49
N THR A 117 15.83 0.14 10.77
CA THR A 117 15.07 0.90 11.77
C THR A 117 15.92 1.94 12.48
N SER A 118 15.28 3.01 12.94
CA SER A 118 15.88 4.06 13.75
C SER A 118 15.23 4.09 15.15
N PRO A 119 16.00 4.30 16.23
CA PRO A 119 15.45 4.57 17.55
C PRO A 119 14.86 5.99 17.66
N GLU A 120 15.21 6.88 16.75
CA GLU A 120 14.71 8.25 16.67
C GLU A 120 13.52 8.32 15.68
N PRO A 121 12.66 9.37 15.77
CA PRO A 121 11.60 9.57 14.80
C PRO A 121 12.10 9.57 13.36
N CYS A 122 11.38 8.93 12.49
CA CYS A 122 11.67 8.84 11.07
C CYS A 122 11.69 10.25 10.43
N GLN A 123 12.75 10.56 9.68
CA GLN A 123 12.99 11.85 9.06
C GLN A 123 13.17 11.70 7.54
N PRO A 124 12.08 11.45 6.78
CA PRO A 124 12.18 11.28 5.33
C PRO A 124 12.86 12.47 4.66
N PHE A 125 13.82 12.17 3.79
CA PHE A 125 14.60 13.14 2.99
C PHE A 125 15.51 14.08 3.78
N ASP A 126 15.55 14.01 5.12
CA ASP A 126 16.47 14.80 5.92
C ASP A 126 17.92 14.31 5.77
N LYS A 127 18.87 15.27 5.89
CA LYS A 127 20.31 14.93 5.82
C LYS A 127 20.77 14.04 6.98
N ASN A 128 20.09 14.12 8.13
CA ASN A 128 20.42 13.39 9.35
C ASN A 128 19.57 12.10 9.51
N ARG A 129 18.78 11.72 8.50
CA ARG A 129 17.94 10.52 8.55
C ARG A 129 18.75 9.28 8.87
N LYS A 130 18.21 8.40 9.72
CA LYS A 130 18.94 7.21 10.23
C LYS A 130 18.23 5.90 9.92
N GLY A 131 16.98 5.93 9.47
CA GLY A 131 16.17 4.74 9.22
C GLY A 131 14.69 5.02 9.38
N LEU A 132 13.90 3.97 9.29
CA LEU A 132 12.45 4.00 9.43
C LEU A 132 11.99 3.67 10.85
N ASN A 133 10.78 4.06 11.19
CA ASN A 133 10.02 3.46 12.28
C ASN A 133 8.92 2.58 11.68
N LEU A 134 8.68 1.41 12.26
CA LEU A 134 7.55 0.58 11.89
C LEU A 134 6.26 1.15 12.48
N GLY A 135 5.17 1.00 11.75
CA GLY A 135 3.83 1.37 12.17
C GLY A 135 2.84 0.26 11.87
N GLU A 136 1.64 0.40 12.38
CA GLU A 136 0.48 -0.43 12.05
C GLU A 136 -0.70 0.46 11.65
N GLY A 137 -1.60 -0.07 10.85
CA GLY A 137 -2.76 0.68 10.42
C GLY A 137 -3.57 -0.01 9.35
N ALA A 138 -4.71 0.57 9.03
CA ALA A 138 -5.55 0.16 7.93
C ALA A 138 -6.20 1.37 7.28
N ALA A 139 -6.34 1.32 5.96
CA ALA A 139 -7.06 2.32 5.20
C ALA A 139 -7.91 1.66 4.13
N VAL A 140 -9.09 2.22 3.90
CA VAL A 140 -10.03 1.74 2.89
C VAL A 140 -10.41 2.89 1.99
N LEU A 141 -10.26 2.68 0.69
CA LEU A 141 -10.79 3.54 -0.36
C LEU A 141 -11.98 2.85 -1.03
N VAL A 142 -12.98 3.64 -1.35
CA VAL A 142 -14.10 3.21 -2.20
C VAL A 142 -13.86 3.78 -3.59
N LEU A 143 -13.56 2.90 -4.54
CA LEU A 143 -13.47 3.26 -5.95
C LEU A 143 -14.79 2.92 -6.64
N GLU A 144 -15.23 3.81 -7.51
CA GLU A 144 -16.45 3.64 -8.27
C GLU A 144 -16.22 3.98 -9.74
N SER A 145 -16.91 3.27 -10.64
CA SER A 145 -17.03 3.72 -12.02
C SER A 145 -17.72 5.08 -12.04
N ARG A 146 -17.31 5.96 -12.97
CA ARG A 146 -17.95 7.27 -13.14
C ARG A 146 -19.47 7.12 -13.28
N ARG A 147 -19.91 6.18 -14.11
CA ARG A 147 -21.33 5.91 -14.36
C ARG A 147 -22.09 5.57 -13.07
N HIS A 148 -21.50 4.75 -12.21
CA HIS A 148 -22.11 4.37 -10.93
C HIS A 148 -22.21 5.56 -9.99
N ALA A 149 -21.11 6.30 -9.81
CA ALA A 149 -21.04 7.48 -8.94
C ALA A 149 -22.05 8.57 -9.38
N GLU A 150 -22.15 8.87 -10.67
CA GLU A 150 -23.10 9.83 -11.22
C GLU A 150 -24.54 9.39 -11.01
N ARG A 151 -24.87 8.10 -11.27
CA ARG A 151 -26.22 7.55 -11.14
C ARG A 151 -26.77 7.69 -9.72
N ARG A 152 -25.93 7.53 -8.69
CA ARG A 152 -26.35 7.66 -7.29
C ARG A 152 -26.09 9.06 -6.68
N GLY A 153 -25.61 10.02 -7.46
CA GLY A 153 -25.30 11.37 -6.98
C GLY A 153 -24.17 11.41 -5.95
N ALA A 154 -23.15 10.55 -6.11
CA ALA A 154 -22.04 10.46 -5.17
C ALA A 154 -21.20 11.74 -5.13
N LYS A 155 -20.79 12.14 -3.91
CA LYS A 155 -19.75 13.17 -3.75
C LYS A 155 -18.38 12.55 -4.10
N VAL A 156 -17.88 12.86 -5.27
CA VAL A 156 -16.54 12.44 -5.70
C VAL A 156 -15.48 13.29 -5.00
N LEU A 157 -14.58 12.64 -4.26
CA LEU A 157 -13.50 13.31 -3.53
C LEU A 157 -12.27 13.51 -4.41
N ALA A 158 -11.95 12.51 -5.24
CA ALA A 158 -10.81 12.52 -6.16
C ALA A 158 -11.08 11.59 -7.34
N ARG A 159 -10.22 11.66 -8.34
CA ARG A 159 -10.20 10.73 -9.47
C ARG A 159 -8.88 9.98 -9.50
N LEU A 160 -8.92 8.66 -9.57
CA LEU A 160 -7.76 7.82 -9.85
C LEU A 160 -7.59 7.77 -11.38
N LEU A 161 -6.53 8.36 -11.87
CA LEU A 161 -6.32 8.54 -13.30
C LEU A 161 -5.49 7.43 -13.92
N GLY A 162 -4.54 6.85 -13.18
CA GLY A 162 -3.67 5.80 -13.70
C GLY A 162 -2.81 5.20 -12.62
N ALA A 163 -2.15 4.11 -12.96
CA ALA A 163 -1.21 3.40 -12.11
C ALA A 163 0.00 2.92 -12.92
N GLY A 164 1.11 2.68 -12.23
CA GLY A 164 2.32 2.15 -12.85
C GLY A 164 3.07 1.25 -11.88
N MET A 165 3.69 0.20 -12.42
CA MET A 165 4.44 -0.79 -11.67
C MET A 165 5.75 -1.08 -12.38
N SER A 166 6.78 -1.40 -11.60
CA SER A 166 8.08 -1.84 -12.10
C SER A 166 8.75 -2.75 -11.07
N CYS A 167 9.88 -3.33 -11.45
CA CYS A 167 10.73 -4.09 -10.56
C CYS A 167 12.19 -3.70 -10.83
N ASP A 168 12.94 -3.38 -9.77
CA ASP A 168 14.37 -3.04 -9.89
C ASP A 168 15.22 -4.20 -10.40
N ALA A 169 14.89 -5.46 -10.01
CA ALA A 169 15.68 -6.66 -10.30
C ALA A 169 17.19 -6.48 -10.00
N HIS A 170 17.50 -5.69 -8.95
CA HIS A 170 18.86 -5.28 -8.61
C HIS A 170 19.42 -6.03 -7.39
N HIS A 171 18.68 -6.02 -6.28
CA HIS A 171 19.12 -6.62 -5.02
C HIS A 171 17.87 -7.04 -4.19
N MET A 172 18.04 -8.01 -3.26
CA MET A 172 16.94 -8.53 -2.45
C MET A 172 16.26 -7.46 -1.57
N THR A 173 17.04 -6.51 -1.03
CA THR A 173 16.54 -5.55 -0.02
C THR A 173 16.94 -4.10 -0.29
N ALA A 174 17.93 -3.85 -1.14
CA ALA A 174 18.40 -2.51 -1.46
C ALA A 174 17.80 -2.01 -2.78
N PRO A 175 17.32 -0.75 -2.85
CA PRO A 175 16.86 -0.17 -4.10
C PRO A 175 18.02 0.01 -5.07
N GLN A 176 17.70 0.03 -6.35
CA GLN A 176 18.66 0.36 -7.40
C GLN A 176 19.09 1.85 -7.22
N PRO A 177 20.40 2.13 -7.06
CA PRO A 177 20.88 3.44 -6.60
C PRO A 177 20.50 4.63 -7.50
N GLU A 178 20.35 4.40 -8.81
CA GLU A 178 19.94 5.43 -9.78
C GLU A 178 18.42 5.66 -9.80
N GLY A 179 17.64 4.86 -9.04
CA GLY A 179 16.19 4.98 -8.96
C GLY A 179 15.45 4.65 -10.26
N ILE A 180 16.06 3.82 -11.12
CA ILE A 180 15.52 3.50 -12.46
C ILE A 180 14.13 2.88 -12.34
N GLY A 181 13.95 1.88 -11.47
CA GLY A 181 12.65 1.24 -11.29
C GLY A 181 11.59 2.21 -10.79
N ALA A 182 11.89 3.01 -9.75
CA ALA A 182 10.94 4.01 -9.26
C ALA A 182 10.54 5.01 -10.36
N ARG A 183 11.49 5.47 -11.18
CA ARG A 183 11.21 6.34 -12.32
C ARG A 183 10.32 5.64 -13.35
N GLN A 184 10.62 4.39 -13.71
CA GLN A 184 9.80 3.61 -14.65
C GLN A 184 8.35 3.44 -14.17
N ALA A 185 8.15 3.16 -12.88
CA ALA A 185 6.80 3.07 -12.31
C ALA A 185 6.04 4.41 -12.42
N MET A 186 6.70 5.53 -12.12
CA MET A 186 6.11 6.86 -12.26
C MET A 186 5.81 7.21 -13.74
N GLU A 187 6.72 6.92 -14.66
CA GLU A 187 6.51 7.12 -16.11
C GLU A 187 5.33 6.28 -16.62
N ALA A 188 5.24 5.01 -16.18
CA ALA A 188 4.12 4.14 -16.53
C ALA A 188 2.79 4.68 -15.98
N ALA A 189 2.77 5.20 -14.75
CA ALA A 189 1.58 5.80 -14.16
C ALA A 189 1.11 7.05 -14.93
N LEU A 190 2.03 7.91 -15.34
CA LEU A 190 1.72 9.09 -16.16
C LEU A 190 1.18 8.69 -17.55
N CYS A 191 1.80 7.68 -18.17
CA CYS A 191 1.37 7.13 -19.45
C CYS A 191 -0.06 6.56 -19.37
N ASP A 192 -0.33 5.74 -18.34
CA ASP A 192 -1.65 5.14 -18.11
C ASP A 192 -2.71 6.22 -17.82
N ALA A 193 -2.35 7.23 -17.04
CA ALA A 193 -3.21 8.38 -16.74
C ALA A 193 -3.42 9.30 -17.94
N LYS A 194 -2.59 9.19 -18.99
CA LYS A 194 -2.57 10.10 -20.17
C LYS A 194 -2.35 11.57 -19.77
N VAL A 195 -1.48 11.80 -18.80
CA VAL A 195 -1.10 13.15 -18.34
C VAL A 195 0.40 13.33 -18.47
N GLY A 196 0.82 14.54 -18.75
CA GLY A 196 2.24 14.90 -18.79
C GLY A 196 2.79 15.20 -17.40
N ARG A 197 4.11 15.15 -17.25
CA ARG A 197 4.82 15.49 -16.02
C ARG A 197 4.56 16.92 -15.53
N GLU A 198 4.16 17.81 -16.40
CA GLU A 198 3.78 19.20 -16.10
C GLU A 198 2.51 19.31 -15.26
N ALA A 199 1.67 18.29 -15.27
CA ALA A 199 0.44 18.25 -14.48
C ALA A 199 0.67 17.87 -13.01
N ILE A 200 1.89 17.41 -12.65
CA ILE A 200 2.21 16.99 -11.29
C ILE A 200 2.41 18.22 -10.41
N GLY A 201 1.55 18.37 -9.41
CA GLY A 201 1.62 19.47 -8.43
C GLY A 201 2.14 19.05 -7.06
N TYR A 202 2.17 17.74 -6.76
CA TYR A 202 2.63 17.22 -5.47
C TYR A 202 2.98 15.73 -5.57
N ILE A 203 3.94 15.28 -4.77
CA ILE A 203 4.33 13.88 -4.64
C ILE A 203 4.23 13.45 -3.18
N ASN A 204 3.37 12.46 -2.89
CA ASN A 204 3.44 11.72 -1.65
C ASN A 204 4.39 10.54 -1.87
N ALA A 205 5.59 10.66 -1.32
CA ALA A 205 6.69 9.76 -1.59
C ALA A 205 6.64 8.48 -0.74
N HIS A 206 7.40 7.47 -1.16
CA HIS A 206 7.68 6.34 -0.31
C HIS A 206 8.43 6.78 0.95
N GLY A 207 9.53 7.53 0.80
CA GLY A 207 10.16 8.32 1.86
C GLY A 207 10.28 7.60 3.20
N THR A 208 11.07 6.53 3.25
CA THR A 208 11.21 5.68 4.44
C THR A 208 12.14 6.27 5.51
N GLY A 209 12.85 7.36 5.20
CA GLY A 209 13.89 7.89 6.08
C GLY A 209 15.17 7.06 6.09
N THR A 210 15.25 6.03 5.23
CA THR A 210 16.49 5.25 5.07
C THR A 210 17.45 5.94 4.09
N PRO A 211 18.77 5.87 4.32
CA PRO A 211 19.74 6.55 3.47
C PRO A 211 19.61 6.18 1.99
N HIS A 212 19.43 4.91 1.68
CA HIS A 212 19.42 4.40 0.30
C HIS A 212 18.10 4.71 -0.43
N ASN A 213 16.95 4.44 0.21
CA ASN A 213 15.66 4.67 -0.44
C ASN A 213 15.47 6.15 -0.80
N ASP A 214 15.66 7.04 0.16
CA ASP A 214 15.37 8.45 -0.05
C ASP A 214 16.30 9.07 -1.10
N ALA A 215 17.55 8.59 -1.19
CA ALA A 215 18.48 9.01 -2.23
C ALA A 215 18.04 8.55 -3.62
N ALA A 216 17.69 7.26 -3.76
CA ALA A 216 17.25 6.68 -5.04
C ALA A 216 15.92 7.30 -5.51
N GLU A 217 14.96 7.46 -4.60
CA GLU A 217 13.66 8.07 -4.90
C GLU A 217 13.80 9.55 -5.30
N SER A 218 14.63 10.32 -4.57
CA SER A 218 14.92 11.71 -4.94
C SER A 218 15.55 11.82 -6.31
N ARG A 219 16.42 10.88 -6.70
CA ARG A 219 17.02 10.83 -8.02
C ARG A 219 15.97 10.51 -9.08
N ALA A 220 15.16 9.50 -8.85
CA ALA A 220 14.05 9.14 -9.75
C ALA A 220 13.11 10.31 -10.03
N VAL A 221 12.74 11.07 -8.99
CA VAL A 221 11.88 12.25 -9.12
C VAL A 221 12.57 13.37 -9.91
N ARG A 222 13.86 13.63 -9.67
CA ARG A 222 14.62 14.61 -10.44
C ARG A 222 14.71 14.24 -11.91
N ASP A 223 15.00 12.99 -12.20
CA ASP A 223 15.12 12.51 -13.59
C ASP A 223 13.78 12.57 -14.31
N LEU A 224 12.67 12.26 -13.62
CA LEU A 224 11.32 12.36 -14.18
C LEU A 224 10.92 13.80 -14.47
N LEU A 225 11.08 14.69 -13.51
CA LEU A 225 10.55 16.07 -13.58
C LEU A 225 11.51 17.07 -14.21
N GLY A 226 12.83 16.73 -14.30
CA GLY A 226 13.85 17.62 -14.83
C GLY A 226 13.88 18.97 -14.08
N ASN A 227 13.88 20.06 -14.80
CA ASN A 227 13.93 21.42 -14.26
C ASN A 227 12.73 21.77 -13.35
N ARG A 228 11.66 20.99 -13.36
CA ARG A 228 10.50 21.19 -12.48
C ARG A 228 10.66 20.57 -11.10
N ALA A 229 11.57 19.62 -10.92
CA ALA A 229 11.73 18.91 -9.66
C ALA A 229 11.85 19.83 -8.42
N PRO A 230 12.62 20.96 -8.45
CA PRO A 230 12.69 21.86 -7.30
C PRO A 230 11.38 22.60 -6.99
N HIS A 231 10.42 22.61 -7.90
CA HIS A 231 9.17 23.38 -7.79
C HIS A 231 7.96 22.48 -7.49
N VAL A 232 8.14 21.16 -7.41
CA VAL A 232 7.07 20.21 -7.05
C VAL A 232 7.28 19.76 -5.61
N PRO A 233 6.40 20.14 -4.67
CA PRO A 233 6.51 19.70 -3.29
C PRO A 233 6.46 18.18 -3.17
N MET A 234 7.29 17.63 -2.29
CA MET A 234 7.35 16.21 -2.01
C MET A 234 7.47 15.99 -0.50
N SER A 235 6.69 15.08 0.05
CA SER A 235 6.80 14.66 1.45
C SER A 235 6.40 13.21 1.64
N SER A 236 6.67 12.66 2.81
CA SER A 236 6.21 11.33 3.23
C SER A 236 5.52 11.44 4.58
N ILE A 237 4.36 10.78 4.71
CA ILE A 237 3.61 10.73 5.97
C ILE A 237 4.24 9.77 7.00
N LYS A 238 5.27 9.02 6.63
CA LYS A 238 5.92 8.05 7.51
C LYS A 238 6.61 8.68 8.72
N SER A 239 6.90 9.97 8.67
CA SER A 239 7.32 10.74 9.85
C SER A 239 6.24 10.83 10.93
N MET A 240 4.97 10.68 10.55
CA MET A 240 3.82 10.83 11.45
C MET A 240 3.26 9.48 11.91
N CYS A 241 3.13 8.50 10.99
CA CYS A 241 2.48 7.22 11.29
C CYS A 241 3.44 6.02 11.27
N GLY A 242 4.72 6.22 10.97
CA GLY A 242 5.64 5.13 10.71
C GLY A 242 5.39 4.46 9.36
N HIS A 243 6.13 3.39 9.09
CA HIS A 243 5.96 2.57 7.90
C HIS A 243 5.01 1.42 8.20
N THR A 244 3.80 1.49 7.67
CA THR A 244 2.75 0.49 7.84
C THR A 244 2.87 -0.69 6.88
N LEU A 245 4.03 -0.89 6.28
CA LEU A 245 4.36 -1.98 5.36
C LEU A 245 3.37 -2.10 4.20
N GLY A 246 2.52 -3.14 4.22
CA GLY A 246 1.58 -3.42 3.15
C GLY A 246 0.29 -2.57 3.14
N ALA A 247 0.07 -1.75 4.21
CA ALA A 247 -1.12 -0.91 4.35
C ALA A 247 -0.98 0.48 3.76
#